data_e232d0f5dbcf59569067af750435ccf8
#
_entry.id   e232d0f5dbcf59569067af750435ccf8
#
_cell.length_a   1.000
_cell.length_b   1.000
_cell.length_c   1.000
_cell.angle_alpha   90.00
_cell.angle_beta   90.00
_cell.angle_gamma   90.00
#
_symmetry.space_group_name_H-M   'P 1'
#
loop_
_entity.id
_entity.type
_entity.pdbx_description
1 polymer ?
#
loop_
_entity_poly.entity_id
_entity_poly.type
_entity_poly.pdbx_seq_one_letter_code
_entity_poly.pdbx_strand_id
1 'polypeptide(L)'
;MTLFYKTNTWSSQPQPSKDRIDLWKHIAKKENWRIVQLLNGYYQTEYQDLKDEDLWHDVTRRETLEGAEIAIDQTVKHYSDKVEFINGP
;
A
#
# COMPACT_ATOMS: atom_id res chain seq x y z
N MET A 1 -6.03 5.53 38.74
CA MET A 1 -5.87 5.36 38.32
C MET A 1 -6.11 5.20 37.65
N THR A 2 -5.77 5.16 37.70
CA THR A 2 -5.76 4.77 36.91
C THR A 2 -5.94 4.81 36.13
N LEU A 3 -5.90 4.91 36.05
CA LEU A 3 -5.96 4.78 35.12
C LEU A 3 -5.89 5.22 34.56
N PHE A 4 -5.62 5.42 34.65
CA PHE A 4 -5.39 5.60 33.86
C PHE A 4 -5.01 5.70 33.36
N TYR A 5 -4.73 5.60 33.43
CA TYR A 5 -4.12 5.47 32.83
C TYR A 5 -4.31 5.23 32.06
N LYS A 6 -4.49 5.03 31.82
CA LYS A 6 -4.42 4.87 30.99
C LYS A 6 -4.58 5.31 30.09
N THR A 7 -4.59 5.66 30.05
CA THR A 7 -4.59 6.07 29.30
C THR A 7 -4.16 6.22 28.51
N ASN A 8 -4.21 6.42 28.69
CA ASN A 8 -3.26 6.43 27.92
C ASN A 8 -2.94 5.35 27.04
N THR A 9 -3.43 4.30 27.11
CA THR A 9 -3.00 3.13 26.49
C THR A 9 -3.33 3.06 25.03
N TRP A 10 -4.54 3.24 24.68
CA TRP A 10 -4.88 3.31 23.27
C TRP A 10 -4.23 4.52 22.63
N SER A 11 -4.03 5.53 23.40
CA SER A 11 -3.30 6.71 22.92
C SER A 11 -1.84 6.36 22.71
N SER A 12 -1.41 5.23 23.20
CA SER A 12 -0.05 4.79 23.01
C SER A 12 0.17 4.13 21.65
N GLN A 13 -0.89 3.98 20.87
CA GLN A 13 -0.69 3.48 19.51
C GLN A 13 0.18 4.45 18.75
N PRO A 14 1.32 3.98 18.23
CA PRO A 14 2.23 4.89 17.55
C PRO A 14 1.63 5.37 16.24
N GLN A 15 1.83 6.61 15.95
CA GLN A 15 1.52 7.14 14.63
C GLN A 15 2.48 6.51 13.64
N PRO A 16 2.03 6.26 12.40
CA PRO A 16 2.94 5.77 11.37
C PRO A 16 4.06 6.76 11.16
N SER A 17 5.26 6.26 10.91
CA SER A 17 6.40 7.12 10.62
C SER A 17 6.16 7.86 9.31
N LYS A 18 6.89 8.96 9.12
CA LYS A 18 6.81 9.70 7.87
C LYS A 18 7.19 8.82 6.69
N ASP A 19 8.20 7.97 6.85
CA ASP A 19 8.64 7.07 5.79
C ASP A 19 7.52 6.11 5.38
N ARG A 20 6.75 5.63 6.35
CA ARG A 20 5.64 4.72 6.08
C ARG A 20 4.51 5.45 5.35
N ILE A 21 4.22 6.67 5.77
CA ILE A 21 3.18 7.47 5.11
C ILE A 21 3.59 7.79 3.69
N ASP A 22 4.84 8.14 3.48
CA ASP A 22 5.35 8.41 2.12
C ASP A 22 5.23 7.17 1.23
N LEU A 23 5.53 5.99 1.79
CA LEU A 23 5.37 4.74 1.05
C LEU A 23 3.91 4.49 0.69
N TRP A 24 3.00 4.71 1.64
CA TRP A 24 1.57 4.52 1.38
C TRP A 24 1.07 5.46 0.29
N LYS A 25 1.52 6.71 0.30
CA LYS A 25 1.17 7.67 -0.76
C LYS A 25 1.71 7.21 -2.11
N HIS A 26 2.89 6.64 -2.11
CA HIS A 26 3.51 6.12 -3.33
C HIS A 26 2.72 4.94 -3.89
N ILE A 27 2.35 3.99 -3.03
CA ILE A 27 1.57 2.82 -3.43
C ILE A 27 0.18 3.23 -3.89
N ALA A 28 -0.37 4.31 -3.35
CA ALA A 28 -1.71 4.79 -3.69
C ALA A 28 -1.78 5.44 -5.07
N LYS A 29 -0.65 5.57 -5.76
CA LYS A 29 -0.61 6.16 -7.10
C LYS A 29 -0.50 5.06 -8.13
N LYS A 30 -1.53 4.92 -8.95
CA LYS A 30 -1.59 3.85 -9.94
C LYS A 30 -0.43 3.91 -10.93
N GLU A 31 0.08 5.09 -11.22
CA GLU A 31 1.19 5.24 -12.15
C GLU A 31 2.49 4.62 -11.66
N ASN A 32 2.57 4.28 -10.37
CA ASN A 32 3.74 3.60 -9.82
C ASN A 32 3.64 2.08 -9.91
N TRP A 33 2.60 1.57 -10.53
CA TRP A 33 2.35 0.14 -10.67
C TRP A 33 2.56 -0.32 -12.10
N ARG A 34 2.86 -1.61 -12.23
CA ARG A 34 2.91 -2.26 -13.52
C ARG A 34 2.42 -3.70 -13.40
N ILE A 35 2.12 -4.30 -14.55
CA ILE A 35 1.74 -5.70 -14.62
C ILE A 35 2.76 -6.39 -15.50
N VAL A 36 3.30 -7.50 -15.00
CA VAL A 36 4.28 -8.31 -15.73
C VAL A 36 3.67 -9.68 -15.98
N GLN A 37 3.69 -10.13 -17.23
CA GLN A 37 3.25 -11.48 -17.53
C GLN A 37 4.40 -12.44 -17.28
N LEU A 38 4.14 -13.46 -16.47
CA LEU A 38 5.15 -14.45 -16.11
C LEU A 38 5.18 -15.57 -17.16
N LEU A 39 6.24 -16.35 -17.14
CA LEU A 39 6.41 -17.45 -18.10
C LEU A 39 5.29 -18.47 -18.02
N ASN A 40 4.68 -18.66 -16.85
CA ASN A 40 3.57 -19.57 -16.69
C ASN A 40 2.23 -18.99 -17.14
N GLY A 41 2.23 -17.78 -17.70
CA GLY A 41 1.03 -17.13 -18.19
C GLY A 41 0.29 -16.26 -17.17
N TYR A 42 0.70 -16.29 -15.91
CA TYR A 42 0.07 -15.47 -14.89
C TYR A 42 0.50 -14.02 -15.02
N TYR A 43 -0.30 -13.13 -14.47
CA TYR A 43 -0.02 -11.69 -14.48
C TYR A 43 0.32 -11.26 -13.05
N GLN A 44 1.50 -10.70 -12.88
CA GLN A 44 1.99 -10.26 -11.58
C GLN A 44 1.91 -8.75 -11.47
N THR A 45 1.29 -8.26 -10.39
CA THR A 45 1.24 -6.82 -10.14
C THR A 45 2.44 -6.43 -9.30
N GLU A 46 3.05 -5.31 -9.65
CA GLU A 46 4.24 -4.81 -8.96
C GLU A 46 4.17 -3.31 -8.83
N TYR A 47 4.71 -2.78 -7.73
CA TYR A 47 4.88 -1.33 -7.63
C TYR A 47 6.37 -1.00 -7.55
N GLN A 48 6.71 0.16 -8.09
CA GLN A 48 8.09 0.64 -8.11
C GLN A 48 8.53 1.04 -6.71
N ASP A 49 9.77 0.73 -6.36
CA ASP A 49 10.29 1.13 -5.05
C ASP A 49 10.29 2.64 -4.93
N LEU A 50 10.07 3.14 -3.72
CA LEU A 50 9.98 4.58 -3.48
C LEU A 50 11.28 5.32 -3.79
N LYS A 51 12.41 4.66 -3.56
CA LYS A 51 13.72 5.30 -3.67
C LYS A 51 14.57 4.75 -4.81
N ASP A 52 14.31 3.54 -5.27
CA ASP A 52 15.09 2.88 -6.30
C ASP A 52 14.19 2.58 -7.51
N GLU A 53 14.37 3.33 -8.57
CA GLU A 53 13.52 3.21 -9.75
C GLU A 53 13.66 1.85 -10.44
N ASP A 54 14.76 1.17 -10.22
CA ASP A 54 15.01 -0.13 -10.87
C ASP A 54 14.47 -1.30 -10.08
N LEU A 55 14.02 -1.04 -8.84
CA LEU A 55 13.52 -2.09 -7.96
C LEU A 55 12.00 -2.09 -7.96
N TRP A 56 11.42 -3.29 -8.17
CA TRP A 56 9.97 -3.47 -8.18
C TRP A 56 9.58 -4.52 -7.16
N HIS A 57 8.49 -4.27 -6.46
CA HIS A 57 7.98 -5.16 -5.41
C HIS A 57 6.72 -5.85 -5.92
N ASP A 58 6.73 -7.18 -5.95
CA ASP A 58 5.56 -7.93 -6.38
C ASP A 58 4.53 -8.01 -5.24
N VAL A 59 3.27 -7.95 -5.61
CA VAL A 59 2.18 -7.91 -4.63
C VAL A 59 1.20 -9.07 -4.84
N THR A 60 0.68 -9.22 -6.06
CA THR A 60 -0.30 -10.26 -6.34
C THR A 60 -0.02 -10.92 -7.68
N ARG A 61 -0.59 -12.13 -7.84
CA ARG A 61 -0.58 -12.84 -9.12
C ARG A 61 -2.00 -13.23 -9.45
N ARG A 62 -2.38 -13.02 -10.70
CA ARG A 62 -3.72 -13.33 -11.19
C ARG A 62 -3.62 -14.07 -12.51
N GLU A 63 -4.65 -14.87 -12.81
CA GLU A 63 -4.65 -15.64 -14.03
C GLU A 63 -5.00 -14.83 -15.26
N THR A 64 -5.61 -13.65 -15.06
CA THR A 64 -6.02 -12.80 -16.17
C THR A 64 -5.49 -11.39 -15.99
N LEU A 65 -5.31 -10.69 -17.11
CA LEU A 65 -4.90 -9.29 -17.09
C LEU A 65 -5.93 -8.44 -16.37
N GLU A 66 -7.19 -8.69 -16.65
CA GLU A 66 -8.27 -7.95 -16.00
C GLU A 66 -8.24 -8.13 -14.48
N GLY A 67 -8.02 -9.37 -14.03
CA GLY A 67 -7.90 -9.64 -12.60
C GLY A 67 -6.75 -8.90 -11.96
N ALA A 68 -5.63 -8.78 -12.67
CA ALA A 68 -4.47 -8.04 -12.19
C ALA A 68 -4.79 -6.54 -12.09
N GLU A 69 -5.48 -5.99 -13.07
CA GLU A 69 -5.86 -4.59 -13.04
C GLU A 69 -6.80 -4.30 -11.88
N ILE A 70 -7.75 -5.18 -11.63
CA ILE A 70 -8.66 -5.04 -10.50
C ILE A 70 -7.88 -5.08 -9.19
N ALA A 71 -6.90 -5.98 -9.09
CA ALA A 71 -6.08 -6.10 -7.88
C ALA A 71 -5.31 -4.80 -7.60
N ILE A 72 -4.77 -4.17 -8.65
CA ILE A 72 -4.08 -2.88 -8.49
C ILE A 72 -5.07 -1.83 -8.01
N ASP A 73 -6.24 -1.73 -8.64
CA ASP A 73 -7.23 -0.73 -8.27
C ASP A 73 -7.67 -0.89 -6.82
N GLN A 74 -7.85 -2.12 -6.36
CA GLN A 74 -8.23 -2.39 -4.98
C GLN A 74 -7.13 -1.97 -4.01
N THR A 75 -5.88 -2.26 -4.36
CA THR A 75 -4.75 -1.91 -3.51
C THR A 75 -4.54 -0.41 -3.45
N VAL A 76 -4.63 0.25 -4.60
CA VAL A 76 -4.52 1.72 -4.68
C VAL A 76 -5.59 2.37 -3.81
N LYS A 77 -6.83 1.90 -3.93
CA LYS A 77 -7.92 2.44 -3.11
C LYS A 77 -7.68 2.21 -1.63
N HIS A 78 -7.22 1.03 -1.26
CA HIS A 78 -6.96 0.71 0.13
C HIS A 78 -5.94 1.69 0.74
N TYR A 79 -4.83 1.91 0.05
CA TYR A 79 -3.79 2.81 0.56
C TYR A 79 -4.19 4.28 0.47
N SER A 80 -4.96 4.64 -0.54
CA SER A 80 -5.50 6.00 -0.65
C SER A 80 -6.39 6.32 0.54
N ASP A 81 -7.30 5.38 0.88
CA ASP A 81 -8.18 5.54 2.03
C ASP A 81 -7.39 5.62 3.33
N LYS A 82 -6.33 4.82 3.42
CA LYS A 82 -5.48 4.78 4.60
C LYS A 82 -4.77 6.11 4.85
N VAL A 83 -4.23 6.69 3.78
CA VAL A 83 -3.56 7.99 3.84
C VAL A 83 -4.57 9.07 4.21
N GLU A 84 -5.75 9.02 3.62
CA GLU A 84 -6.80 9.99 3.89
C GLU A 84 -7.24 9.93 5.35
N PHE A 85 -7.36 8.73 5.87
CA PHE A 85 -7.74 8.53 7.26
C PHE A 85 -6.73 9.18 8.22
N ILE A 86 -5.44 9.04 7.92
CA ILE A 86 -4.37 9.60 8.76
C ILE A 86 -4.34 11.10 8.68
N ASN A 87 -4.47 11.64 7.48
CA ASN A 87 -4.47 13.10 7.28
C ASN A 87 -5.77 13.72 7.72
N GLY A 88 -6.81 12.92 7.80
CA GLY A 88 -8.11 13.19 8.36
C GLY A 88 -8.73 14.51 7.95
N PRO A 89 -9.98 14.71 8.16
CA PRO A 89 -10.58 16.03 7.96
C PRO A 89 -10.18 16.96 9.10
#